data_31cd3fd87d928feb68389f72f20fa36f
#
_entry.id   31cd3fd87d928feb68389f72f20fa36f
#
_cell.length_a   1.000
_cell.length_b   1.000
_cell.length_c   1.000
_cell.angle_alpha   90.00
_cell.angle_beta   90.00
_cell.angle_gamma   90.00
#
_symmetry.space_group_name_H-M   'P 1'
#
loop_
_entity.id
_entity.type
_entity.pdbx_description
1 polymer ?
#
loop_
_entity_poly.entity_id
_entity_poly.type
_entity_poly.pdbx_seq_one_letter_code
_entity_poly.pdbx_strand_id
1 'polypeptide(L)'
;MRGIEGEQVLLRIILSESRTHDHQPLFRRLLELLREEGLAGATLLKGIAGFGHDHRIHTANIEVATEGLPIVIEAVDTPQHVERVLPKVEALMVGGLIMVERARVIRYAKSGDSDA
;
A
#
# COMPACT_ATOMS: atom_id res chain seq x y z
N MET A 1 11.63 17.85 1.73
CA MET A 1 10.63 16.85 2.11
C MET A 1 9.80 17.35 3.27
N ARG A 2 8.52 17.14 3.21
CA ARG A 2 7.63 17.63 4.23
C ARG A 2 7.69 16.75 5.48
N GLY A 3 7.52 17.33 6.65
CA GLY A 3 7.43 16.57 7.89
C GLY A 3 6.06 15.96 8.04
N ILE A 4 6.02 14.76 8.61
CA ILE A 4 4.76 14.08 8.86
C ILE A 4 4.70 13.55 10.29
N GLU A 5 5.35 14.23 11.23
CA GLU A 5 5.27 13.81 12.63
C GLU A 5 3.97 14.26 13.25
N GLY A 6 3.58 13.57 14.31
CA GLY A 6 2.33 13.86 15.01
C GLY A 6 1.18 12.99 14.54
N GLU A 7 -0.02 13.50 14.70
CA GLU A 7 -1.23 12.75 14.35
C GLU A 7 -1.42 12.74 12.84
N GLN A 8 -1.32 11.57 12.28
CA GLN A 8 -1.38 11.36 10.84
C GLN A 8 -2.35 10.22 10.51
N VAL A 9 -2.31 9.78 9.26
CA VAL A 9 -3.22 8.75 8.78
C VAL A 9 -2.41 7.66 8.11
N LEU A 10 -2.75 6.41 8.41
CA LEU A 10 -2.18 5.24 7.74
C LEU A 10 -3.18 4.75 6.71
N LEU A 11 -2.75 4.72 5.48
CA LEU A 11 -3.49 4.13 4.38
C LEU A 11 -2.97 2.71 4.19
N ARG A 12 -3.87 1.74 4.20
CA ARG A 12 -3.49 0.34 3.95
C ARG A 12 -4.34 -0.21 2.83
N ILE A 13 -3.68 -0.77 1.84
CA ILE A 13 -4.33 -1.38 0.68
C ILE A 13 -3.93 -2.84 0.64
N ILE A 14 -4.91 -3.72 0.58
CA ILE A 14 -4.65 -5.16 0.51
C ILE A 14 -5.28 -5.70 -0.76
N LEU A 15 -4.49 -6.40 -1.56
CA LEU A 15 -4.96 -6.95 -2.83
C LEU A 15 -4.18 -8.22 -3.12
N SER A 16 -4.64 -8.97 -4.10
CA SER A 16 -3.92 -10.15 -4.56
C SER A 16 -2.79 -9.74 -5.49
N GLU A 17 -1.64 -10.39 -5.37
CA GLU A 17 -0.53 -10.11 -6.27
C GLU A 17 -0.86 -10.45 -7.72
N SER A 18 -1.87 -11.27 -7.96
CA SER A 18 -2.25 -11.65 -9.31
C SER A 18 -3.09 -10.61 -10.04
N ARG A 19 -3.56 -9.57 -9.34
CA ARG A 19 -4.33 -8.52 -9.98
C ARG A 19 -3.45 -7.72 -10.93
N THR A 20 -4.02 -7.40 -12.10
CA THR A 20 -3.30 -6.64 -13.12
C THR A 20 -4.08 -5.41 -13.51
N HIS A 21 -3.38 -4.45 -14.07
CA HIS A 21 -3.95 -3.24 -14.65
C HIS A 21 -3.13 -2.95 -15.90
N ASP A 22 -3.79 -2.96 -17.07
CA ASP A 22 -3.13 -2.75 -18.37
C ASP A 22 -1.92 -3.68 -18.53
N HIS A 23 -2.13 -4.97 -18.20
CA HIS A 23 -1.14 -6.03 -18.37
C HIS A 23 0.08 -5.93 -17.45
N GLN A 24 0.03 -5.07 -16.43
CA GLN A 24 1.10 -5.04 -15.43
C GLN A 24 0.51 -5.27 -14.04
N PRO A 25 1.35 -5.65 -13.07
CA PRO A 25 0.85 -5.89 -11.72
C PRO A 25 0.19 -4.63 -11.14
N LEU A 26 -1.01 -4.78 -10.63
CA LEU A 26 -1.73 -3.66 -10.05
C LEU A 26 -0.98 -3.07 -8.85
N PHE A 27 -0.35 -3.92 -8.03
CA PHE A 27 0.36 -3.42 -6.86
C PHE A 27 1.50 -2.45 -7.26
N ARG A 28 2.15 -2.72 -8.40
CA ARG A 28 3.20 -1.82 -8.89
C ARG A 28 2.60 -0.48 -9.31
N ARG A 29 1.48 -0.53 -10.03
CA ARG A 29 0.83 0.70 -10.47
C ARG A 29 0.36 1.53 -9.28
N LEU A 30 -0.11 0.87 -8.22
CA LEU A 30 -0.52 1.57 -7.00
C LEU A 30 0.67 2.24 -6.32
N LEU A 31 1.81 1.56 -6.23
CA LEU A 31 3.01 2.17 -5.67
C LEU A 31 3.44 3.40 -6.47
N GLU A 32 3.41 3.29 -7.79
CA GLU A 32 3.74 4.40 -8.67
C GLU A 32 2.80 5.57 -8.45
N LEU A 33 1.51 5.28 -8.32
CA LEU A 33 0.51 6.31 -8.06
C LEU A 33 0.80 7.05 -6.77
N LEU A 34 1.06 6.33 -5.69
CA LEU A 34 1.34 6.96 -4.40
C LEU A 34 2.59 7.85 -4.49
N ARG A 35 3.59 7.41 -5.21
CA ARG A 35 4.80 8.21 -5.40
C ARG A 35 4.52 9.45 -6.24
N GLU A 36 3.78 9.28 -7.33
CA GLU A 36 3.41 10.39 -8.22
C GLU A 36 2.59 11.44 -7.49
N GLU A 37 1.74 11.00 -6.58
CA GLU A 37 0.89 11.90 -5.81
C GLU A 37 1.60 12.53 -4.62
N GLY A 38 2.86 12.24 -4.45
CA GLY A 38 3.68 12.93 -3.47
C GLY A 38 3.55 12.44 -2.05
N LEU A 39 3.08 11.22 -1.82
CA LEU A 39 3.05 10.66 -0.49
C LEU A 39 4.49 10.57 0.04
N ALA A 40 4.64 10.71 1.35
CA ALA A 40 5.95 10.74 1.98
C ALA A 40 6.72 9.44 1.81
N GLY A 41 6.01 8.35 1.67
CA GLY A 41 6.63 7.04 1.46
C GLY A 41 5.56 5.98 1.40
N ALA A 42 5.95 4.79 0.98
CA ALA A 42 5.05 3.65 0.97
C ALA A 42 5.87 2.38 1.09
N THR A 43 5.30 1.38 1.73
CA THR A 43 5.95 0.08 1.92
C THR A 43 5.04 -0.99 1.37
N LEU A 44 5.62 -1.92 0.64
CA LEU A 44 4.89 -3.07 0.15
C LEU A 44 5.35 -4.30 0.89
N LEU A 45 4.39 -5.05 1.43
CA LEU A 45 4.65 -6.31 2.11
C LEU A 45 3.96 -7.42 1.34
N LYS A 46 4.62 -8.53 1.19
CA LYS A 46 4.02 -9.69 0.56
C LYS A 46 3.68 -10.70 1.65
N GLY A 47 2.41 -11.07 1.73
CA GLY A 47 1.99 -12.06 2.70
C GLY A 47 2.41 -13.44 2.26
N ILE A 48 2.67 -14.31 3.22
CA ILE A 48 3.07 -15.68 2.91
C ILE A 48 1.86 -16.60 2.82
N ALA A 49 0.70 -16.14 3.28
CA ALA A 49 -0.54 -16.90 3.20
C ALA A 49 -1.71 -15.95 3.46
N GLY A 50 -2.86 -16.30 2.94
CA GLY A 50 -4.06 -15.54 3.21
C GLY A 50 -5.21 -15.99 2.34
N PHE A 51 -6.40 -15.49 2.66
CA PHE A 51 -7.55 -15.67 1.80
C PHE A 51 -8.40 -14.40 1.86
N GLY A 52 -9.17 -14.20 0.81
CA GLY A 52 -10.05 -13.05 0.72
C GLY A 52 -11.40 -13.45 0.18
N HIS A 53 -11.88 -12.67 -0.75
CA HIS A 53 -13.23 -12.79 -1.29
C HIS A 53 -13.56 -14.20 -1.81
N ASP A 54 -12.60 -14.89 -2.43
CA ASP A 54 -12.84 -16.21 -2.98
C ASP A 54 -12.74 -17.34 -1.94
N HIS A 55 -12.36 -17.01 -0.70
CA HIS A 55 -12.21 -17.96 0.41
C HIS A 55 -11.21 -19.08 0.14
N ARG A 56 -10.41 -18.96 -0.90
CA ARG A 56 -9.34 -19.93 -1.17
C ARG A 56 -8.09 -19.47 -0.45
N ILE A 57 -7.46 -20.39 0.28
CA ILE A 57 -6.22 -20.07 0.97
C ILE A 57 -5.08 -20.16 -0.04
N HIS A 58 -4.34 -19.07 -0.16
CA HIS A 58 -3.15 -18.99 -0.98
C HIS A 58 -1.94 -18.98 -0.07
N THR A 59 -0.96 -19.82 -0.34
CA THR A 59 0.21 -19.92 0.52
C THR A 59 1.47 -19.89 -0.30
N ALA A 60 2.56 -19.41 0.31
CA ALA A 60 3.88 -19.48 -0.27
C ALA A 60 4.42 -20.88 0.00
N ASN A 61 4.11 -21.82 -0.87
CA ASN A 61 4.54 -23.21 -0.73
C ASN A 61 5.44 -23.55 -1.90
N ILE A 62 6.63 -24.03 -1.62
CA ILE A 62 7.60 -24.31 -2.66
C ILE A 62 7.20 -25.47 -3.55
N GLU A 63 6.27 -26.30 -3.11
CA GLU A 63 5.82 -27.45 -3.89
C GLU A 63 4.67 -27.13 -4.84
N VAL A 64 4.07 -25.95 -4.70
CA VAL A 64 2.91 -25.57 -5.49
C VAL A 64 3.13 -24.15 -6.02
N ALA A 65 2.67 -23.88 -7.22
CA ALA A 65 2.75 -22.53 -7.77
C ALA A 65 2.05 -21.57 -6.82
N THR A 66 2.75 -20.53 -6.43
CA THR A 66 2.21 -19.56 -5.49
C THR A 66 1.62 -18.40 -6.27
N GLU A 67 0.32 -18.45 -6.51
CA GLU A 67 -0.40 -17.37 -7.14
C GLU A 67 -1.35 -16.75 -6.15
N GLY A 68 -1.59 -15.48 -6.30
CA GLY A 68 -2.60 -14.81 -5.51
C GLY A 68 -2.24 -14.60 -4.06
N LEU A 69 -0.96 -14.55 -3.73
CA LEU A 69 -0.56 -14.19 -2.38
C LEU A 69 -0.99 -12.75 -2.10
N PRO A 70 -1.36 -12.45 -0.84
CA PRO A 70 -1.79 -11.09 -0.52
C PRO A 70 -0.62 -10.12 -0.54
N ILE A 71 -0.88 -8.96 -1.09
CA ILE A 71 0.04 -7.82 -1.06
C ILE A 71 -0.57 -6.78 -0.15
N VAL A 72 0.24 -6.22 0.73
CA VAL A 72 -0.17 -5.13 1.61
C VAL A 72 0.68 -3.91 1.29
N ILE A 73 0.03 -2.81 0.96
CA ILE A 73 0.71 -1.54 0.73
C ILE A 73 0.32 -0.62 1.88
N GLU A 74 1.32 -0.03 2.53
CA GLU A 74 1.09 0.90 3.62
C GLU A 74 1.77 2.21 3.35
N ALA A 75 1.08 3.31 3.63
CA ALA A 75 1.63 4.64 3.49
C ALA A 75 1.08 5.51 4.61
N VAL A 76 1.95 6.28 5.25
CA VAL A 76 1.53 7.22 6.28
C VAL A 76 1.73 8.63 5.73
N ASP A 77 0.71 9.46 5.85
CA ASP A 77 0.79 10.84 5.41
C ASP A 77 -0.28 11.65 6.14
N THR A 78 -0.38 12.91 5.78
CA THR A 78 -1.39 13.78 6.40
C THR A 78 -2.79 13.37 5.94
N PRO A 79 -3.83 13.67 6.73
CA PRO A 79 -5.19 13.39 6.30
C PRO A 79 -5.51 13.98 4.92
N GLN A 80 -5.03 15.19 4.66
CA GLN A 80 -5.30 15.88 3.40
C GLN A 80 -4.70 15.15 2.21
N HIS A 81 -3.47 14.66 2.35
CA HIS A 81 -2.81 13.95 1.26
C HIS A 81 -3.47 12.60 1.00
N VAL A 82 -3.84 11.90 2.07
CA VAL A 82 -4.52 10.62 1.92
C VAL A 82 -5.89 10.80 1.27
N GLU A 83 -6.66 11.80 1.72
CA GLU A 83 -7.97 12.06 1.12
C GLU A 83 -7.85 12.39 -0.37
N ARG A 84 -6.80 13.11 -0.74
CA ARG A 84 -6.62 13.48 -2.14
C ARG A 84 -6.33 12.27 -3.02
N VAL A 85 -5.57 11.29 -2.50
CA VAL A 85 -5.17 10.15 -3.31
C VAL A 85 -6.22 9.04 -3.32
N LEU A 86 -7.08 8.97 -2.31
CA LEU A 86 -8.06 7.89 -2.19
C LEU A 86 -8.93 7.67 -3.43
N PRO A 87 -9.53 8.69 -4.04
CA PRO A 87 -10.34 8.46 -5.24
C PRO A 87 -9.54 7.83 -6.38
N LYS A 88 -8.27 8.18 -6.47
CA LYS A 88 -7.42 7.63 -7.52
C LYS A 88 -7.07 6.18 -7.25
N VAL A 89 -6.86 5.84 -5.98
CA VAL A 89 -6.64 4.45 -5.59
C VAL A 89 -7.89 3.63 -5.88
N GLU A 90 -9.06 4.13 -5.48
CA GLU A 90 -10.31 3.43 -5.71
C GLU A 90 -10.57 3.21 -7.19
N ALA A 91 -10.21 4.17 -8.03
CA ALA A 91 -10.42 4.05 -9.47
C ALA A 91 -9.61 2.91 -10.10
N LEU A 92 -8.48 2.57 -9.49
CA LEU A 92 -7.64 1.47 -9.98
C LEU A 92 -8.05 0.12 -9.40
N MET A 93 -8.70 0.12 -8.25
CA MET A 93 -8.97 -1.15 -7.54
C MET A 93 -10.17 -1.87 -8.11
N VAL A 94 -10.01 -3.17 -8.30
CA VAL A 94 -11.11 -4.07 -8.61
C VAL A 94 -11.04 -5.16 -7.55
N GLY A 95 -11.92 -5.08 -6.57
CA GLY A 95 -11.81 -5.93 -5.40
C GLY A 95 -10.74 -5.43 -4.45
N GLY A 96 -10.36 -6.25 -3.50
CA GLY A 96 -9.36 -5.88 -2.51
C GLY A 96 -9.97 -5.07 -1.38
N LEU A 97 -9.10 -4.54 -0.55
CA LEU A 97 -9.49 -3.82 0.65
C LEU A 97 -8.70 -2.53 0.77
N ILE A 98 -9.38 -1.44 1.03
CA ILE A 98 -8.75 -0.16 1.31
C ILE A 98 -9.21 0.27 2.69
N MET A 99 -8.27 0.56 3.58
CA MET A 99 -8.65 1.04 4.90
C MET A 99 -7.73 2.16 5.35
N VAL A 100 -8.25 2.98 6.22
CA VAL A 100 -7.56 4.16 6.73
C VAL A 100 -7.72 4.16 8.24
N GLU A 101 -6.63 4.40 8.95
CA GLU A 101 -6.70 4.52 10.40
C GLU A 101 -5.75 5.61 10.88
N ARG A 102 -5.99 6.08 12.09
CA ARG A 102 -5.13 7.10 12.67
C ARG A 102 -3.81 6.47 13.07
N ALA A 103 -2.74 7.23 12.88
CA ALA A 103 -1.42 6.78 13.26
C ALA A 103 -0.67 7.96 13.86
N ARG A 104 -0.08 7.77 15.03
CA ARG A 104 0.73 8.81 15.63
C ARG A 104 2.18 8.56 15.25
N VAL A 105 2.74 9.47 14.46
CA VAL A 105 4.12 9.36 14.00
C VAL A 105 5.03 10.05 15.01
N ILE A 106 5.88 9.28 15.64
CA ILE A 106 6.77 9.79 16.67
C ILE A 106 7.98 10.45 16.03
N ARG A 107 8.46 9.89 14.94
CA ARG A 107 9.65 10.40 14.28
C ARG A 107 9.60 10.09 12.80
N TYR A 108 9.95 11.08 12.00
CA TYR A 108 10.15 10.91 10.57
C TYR A 108 11.42 11.66 10.20
N ALA A 109 12.52 10.93 10.08
CA ALA A 109 13.80 11.53 9.81
C ALA A 109 13.97 11.73 8.32
N LYS A 110 14.20 12.97 7.91
CA LYS A 110 14.41 13.30 6.51
C LYS A 110 15.88 13.10 6.18
N SER A 111 16.17 12.30 5.19
CA SER A 111 17.53 11.93 4.89
C SER A 111 18.40 13.13 4.50
N GLY A 112 17.84 14.10 3.88
CA GLY A 112 18.61 15.26 3.48
C GLY A 112 18.95 16.20 4.59
N ASP A 113 18.35 16.02 5.73
CA ASP A 113 18.52 16.92 6.84
C ASP A 113 19.69 16.58 7.68
N SER A 114 20.04 15.40 7.68
CA SER A 114 21.02 15.00 8.55
C SER A 114 22.09 14.47 7.83
N ASP A 115 22.15 14.29 7.44
CA ASP A 115 22.95 13.86 7.10
C ASP A 115 22.77 13.20 6.32
N ALA A 116 22.58 13.60 6.06
CA ALA A 116 22.23 13.29 5.22
C ALA A 116 22.16 11.98 4.98
#